data_ed85a28e5e2eebb6835df451a117561c
#
_entry.id   ed85a28e5e2eebb6835df451a117561c
#
_cell.length_a   1.000
_cell.length_b   1.000
_cell.length_c   1.000
_cell.angle_alpha   90.00
_cell.angle_beta   90.00
_cell.angle_gamma   90.00
#
_symmetry.space_group_name_H-M   'P 1'
#
loop_
_entity.id
_entity.type
_entity.pdbx_description
1 polymer ?
#
loop_
_entity_poly.entity_id
_entity_poly.type
_entity_poly.pdbx_seq_one_letter_code
_entity_poly.pdbx_strand_id
1 'polypeptide(L)'
;RRSSDLAGHVNRAIAQSAALLGFDIAVADIYRESLNPELFPPSTTLLHAESFGAAVEALDIRPDNFVLIATNNQDREALDKLIEQPIAWLGLLASRRKVQLFLRQLREKGVAEEHIARLHAPVGYNIGAETPQEIAISVLAEILQVKNNAPGGLMMKPSHPSGHQLVVIRGAGDIASGVALRLYHAGFKVIMLEVEKPTVIRCTVAFAQAVFDGEMTVEGVTARLATSSAEAMKLTERGFIPVMVDPTCSLLDELKPLCVVDAILAKQNLGTRADMAPVTIALGPGFTAGKDCHAVIETNRGHWLGQVIYSGCAQENTGVPGNIMGHTTRRVIRAPAAGIMRSNVKLGDLVKEGDVIAWIGEHEIKAPL
;
A
#
# COMPACT_ATOMS: atom_id res chain seq x y z
N ARG A 1 -21.64 -3.84 19.30
CA ARG A 1 -20.82 -4.62 20.25
C ARG A 1 -19.84 -3.67 20.89
N ARG A 2 -19.81 -3.59 22.23
CA ARG A 2 -18.95 -2.66 22.96
C ARG A 2 -17.52 -3.16 22.91
N SER A 3 -16.57 -2.29 22.62
CA SER A 3 -15.12 -2.59 22.51
C SER A 3 -14.48 -3.08 23.81
N SER A 4 -15.21 -3.03 24.92
CA SER A 4 -14.76 -3.49 26.25
C SER A 4 -14.61 -5.02 26.37
N ASP A 5 -15.31 -5.81 25.54
CA ASP A 5 -15.27 -7.28 25.64
C ASP A 5 -14.15 -7.91 24.79
N LEU A 6 -13.56 -7.17 23.85
CA LEU A 6 -12.59 -7.73 22.91
C LEU A 6 -11.22 -8.02 23.55
N ALA A 7 -10.73 -7.18 24.47
CA ALA A 7 -9.41 -7.37 25.09
C ALA A 7 -9.35 -8.65 25.96
N GLY A 8 -10.37 -8.94 26.73
CA GLY A 8 -10.47 -10.17 27.52
C GLY A 8 -10.51 -11.43 26.63
N HIS A 9 -11.29 -11.42 25.56
CA HIS A 9 -11.38 -12.53 24.60
C HIS A 9 -10.09 -12.77 23.82
N VAL A 10 -9.39 -11.69 23.43
CA VAL A 10 -8.09 -11.80 22.74
C VAL A 10 -7.03 -12.40 23.66
N ASN A 11 -6.94 -11.95 24.92
CA ASN A 11 -5.97 -12.49 25.88
C ASN A 11 -6.17 -13.98 26.13
N ARG A 12 -7.43 -14.43 26.23
CA ARG A 12 -7.77 -15.86 26.35
C ARG A 12 -7.35 -16.66 25.14
N ALA A 13 -7.63 -16.16 23.94
CA ALA A 13 -7.25 -16.81 22.70
C ALA A 13 -5.71 -16.90 22.55
N ILE A 14 -5.00 -15.85 22.95
CA ILE A 14 -3.52 -15.84 22.96
C ILE A 14 -3.00 -16.87 23.96
N ALA A 15 -3.51 -16.88 25.20
CA ALA A 15 -3.09 -17.84 26.23
C ALA A 15 -3.33 -19.30 25.79
N GLN A 16 -4.52 -19.61 25.27
CA GLN A 16 -4.83 -20.94 24.74
C GLN A 16 -3.88 -21.39 23.64
N SER A 17 -3.62 -20.52 22.68
CA SER A 17 -2.74 -20.83 21.55
C SER A 17 -1.26 -20.90 21.97
N ALA A 18 -0.81 -20.04 22.91
CA ALA A 18 0.53 -20.07 23.46
C ALA A 18 0.83 -21.36 24.26
N ALA A 19 -0.14 -21.87 24.99
CA ALA A 19 -0.02 -23.15 25.70
C ALA A 19 0.24 -24.31 24.73
N LEU A 20 -0.43 -24.35 23.58
CA LEU A 20 -0.19 -25.36 22.54
C LEU A 20 1.22 -25.27 21.96
N LEU A 21 1.86 -24.11 22.03
CA LEU A 21 3.23 -23.86 21.58
C LEU A 21 4.27 -24.12 22.68
N GLY A 22 3.84 -24.57 23.87
CA GLY A 22 4.71 -24.91 24.98
C GLY A 22 5.26 -23.72 25.77
N PHE A 23 4.57 -22.56 25.73
CA PHE A 23 4.92 -21.43 26.59
C PHE A 23 4.36 -21.60 27.99
N ASP A 24 5.14 -21.26 29.01
CA ASP A 24 4.63 -20.99 30.35
C ASP A 24 3.94 -19.63 30.36
N ILE A 25 2.72 -19.60 30.89
CA ILE A 25 1.85 -18.43 30.75
C ILE A 25 1.52 -17.84 32.13
N ALA A 26 1.72 -16.53 32.25
CA ALA A 26 1.19 -15.74 33.35
C ALA A 26 0.26 -14.66 32.78
N VAL A 27 -0.90 -14.50 33.36
CA VAL A 27 -1.89 -13.47 33.06
C VAL A 27 -2.14 -12.63 34.28
N ALA A 28 -1.91 -11.33 34.17
CA ALA A 28 -2.18 -10.38 35.25
C ALA A 28 -3.31 -9.43 34.84
N ASP A 29 -4.26 -9.18 35.70
CA ASP A 29 -5.35 -8.24 35.48
C ASP A 29 -5.77 -7.57 36.81
N ILE A 30 -6.38 -6.40 36.72
CA ILE A 30 -6.93 -5.65 37.83
C ILE A 30 -8.39 -6.04 38.09
N TYR A 31 -9.03 -6.76 37.18
CA TYR A 31 -10.41 -7.23 37.29
C TYR A 31 -10.40 -8.74 37.60
N ARG A 32 -10.89 -9.13 38.77
CA ARG A 32 -10.94 -10.54 39.20
C ARG A 32 -11.79 -11.40 38.27
N GLU A 33 -12.88 -10.86 37.76
CA GLU A 33 -13.78 -11.54 36.81
C GLU A 33 -13.10 -11.90 35.49
N SER A 34 -12.05 -11.19 35.10
CA SER A 34 -11.23 -11.50 33.92
C SER A 34 -10.33 -12.72 34.12
N LEU A 35 -10.01 -13.04 35.38
CA LEU A 35 -9.08 -14.10 35.80
C LEU A 35 -9.79 -15.41 36.18
N ASN A 36 -10.93 -15.74 35.53
CA ASN A 36 -11.61 -17.02 35.77
C ASN A 36 -10.75 -18.18 35.23
N PRO A 37 -10.29 -19.12 36.12
CA PRO A 37 -9.41 -20.23 35.71
C PRO A 37 -9.99 -21.15 34.65
N GLU A 38 -11.31 -21.28 34.54
CA GLU A 38 -11.97 -22.10 33.52
C GLU A 38 -11.79 -21.61 32.11
N LEU A 39 -11.36 -20.33 31.94
CA LEU A 39 -11.20 -19.66 30.64
C LEU A 39 -9.75 -19.69 30.13
N PHE A 40 -8.82 -20.17 30.96
CA PHE A 40 -7.39 -20.24 30.61
C PHE A 40 -6.88 -21.68 30.64
N PRO A 41 -5.76 -21.99 30.02
CA PRO A 41 -5.09 -23.29 30.16
C PRO A 41 -4.80 -23.60 31.63
N PRO A 42 -4.91 -24.87 32.06
CA PRO A 42 -4.75 -25.24 33.48
C PRO A 42 -3.40 -24.87 34.11
N SER A 43 -2.34 -24.74 33.29
CA SER A 43 -0.99 -24.36 33.72
C SER A 43 -0.79 -22.84 33.81
N THR A 44 -1.81 -22.03 33.51
CA THR A 44 -1.68 -20.56 33.51
C THR A 44 -1.62 -20.02 34.94
N THR A 45 -0.60 -19.24 35.24
CA THR A 45 -0.52 -18.46 36.48
C THR A 45 -1.43 -17.23 36.35
N LEU A 46 -2.43 -17.11 37.20
CA LEU A 46 -3.37 -15.98 37.23
C LEU A 46 -3.03 -15.06 38.41
N LEU A 47 -2.77 -13.77 38.13
CA LEU A 47 -2.39 -12.78 39.12
C LEU A 47 -3.39 -11.62 39.13
N HIS A 48 -4.03 -11.41 40.25
CA HIS A 48 -4.83 -10.21 40.49
C HIS A 48 -3.98 -9.14 41.19
N ALA A 49 -4.01 -7.90 40.70
CA ALA A 49 -3.33 -6.75 41.29
C ALA A 49 -4.28 -5.55 41.39
N GLU A 50 -3.95 -4.58 42.24
CA GLU A 50 -4.75 -3.36 42.42
C GLU A 50 -4.54 -2.35 41.26
N SER A 51 -3.40 -2.43 40.57
CA SER A 51 -3.07 -1.64 39.36
C SER A 51 -2.16 -2.44 38.41
N PHE A 52 -2.07 -2.02 37.15
CA PHE A 52 -1.17 -2.67 36.22
C PHE A 52 0.32 -2.43 36.56
N GLY A 53 0.66 -1.31 37.22
CA GLY A 53 1.99 -1.10 37.77
C GLY A 53 2.33 -2.12 38.85
N ALA A 54 1.41 -2.36 39.80
CA ALA A 54 1.56 -3.39 40.82
C ALA A 54 1.60 -4.81 40.21
N ALA A 55 0.84 -5.07 39.14
CA ALA A 55 0.88 -6.33 38.42
C ALA A 55 2.27 -6.59 37.83
N VAL A 56 2.88 -5.60 37.19
CA VAL A 56 4.25 -5.71 36.64
C VAL A 56 5.28 -5.98 37.73
N GLU A 57 5.16 -5.33 38.90
CA GLU A 57 6.07 -5.53 40.03
C GLU A 57 5.94 -6.92 40.67
N ALA A 58 4.72 -7.48 40.68
CA ALA A 58 4.45 -8.81 41.23
C ALA A 58 4.79 -9.97 40.28
N LEU A 59 4.92 -9.71 39.00
CA LEU A 59 5.40 -10.69 38.02
C LEU A 59 6.93 -10.79 38.08
N ASP A 60 7.46 -12.02 38.17
CA ASP A 60 8.91 -12.29 38.08
C ASP A 60 9.34 -12.18 36.63
N ILE A 61 9.43 -10.94 36.12
CA ILE A 61 9.79 -10.65 34.72
C ILE A 61 11.30 -10.77 34.53
N ARG A 62 11.70 -11.63 33.62
CA ARG A 62 13.09 -11.97 33.30
C ARG A 62 13.46 -11.53 31.88
N PRO A 63 14.77 -11.42 31.56
CA PRO A 63 15.25 -11.02 30.25
C PRO A 63 14.82 -11.93 29.09
N ASP A 64 14.45 -13.17 29.35
CA ASP A 64 13.98 -14.14 28.34
C ASP A 64 12.45 -14.13 28.16
N ASN A 65 11.73 -13.29 28.89
CA ASN A 65 10.28 -13.25 28.81
C ASN A 65 9.77 -12.45 27.62
N PHE A 66 8.64 -12.89 27.12
CA PHE A 66 7.83 -12.21 26.10
C PHE A 66 6.63 -11.58 26.80
N VAL A 67 6.56 -10.27 26.80
CA VAL A 67 5.52 -9.52 27.53
C VAL A 67 4.57 -8.86 26.55
N LEU A 68 3.27 -9.12 26.69
CA LEU A 68 2.23 -8.49 25.90
C LEU A 68 1.36 -7.60 26.78
N ILE A 69 1.26 -6.32 26.43
CA ILE A 69 0.31 -5.38 27.01
C ILE A 69 -0.95 -5.38 26.15
N ALA A 70 -2.07 -5.82 26.73
CA ALA A 70 -3.36 -5.88 26.06
C ALA A 70 -4.48 -5.51 27.04
N THR A 71 -4.53 -4.25 27.44
CA THR A 71 -5.49 -3.71 28.43
C THR A 71 -6.52 -2.80 27.78
N ASN A 72 -7.60 -2.53 28.49
CA ASN A 72 -8.67 -1.63 28.06
C ASN A 72 -8.43 -0.21 28.61
N ASN A 73 -7.60 0.62 27.93
CA ASN A 73 -7.29 2.02 28.27
C ASN A 73 -6.25 2.28 29.38
N GLN A 74 -5.68 1.28 30.03
CA GLN A 74 -4.66 1.43 31.07
C GLN A 74 -3.29 0.92 30.66
N ASP A 75 -3.07 0.74 29.35
CA ASP A 75 -1.81 0.24 28.78
C ASP A 75 -0.61 1.12 29.19
N ARG A 76 -0.85 2.39 29.50
CA ARG A 76 0.21 3.35 29.78
C ARG A 76 0.98 3.01 31.05
N GLU A 77 0.29 2.66 32.12
CA GLU A 77 0.92 2.35 33.40
C GLU A 77 1.85 1.14 33.27
N ALA A 78 1.38 0.08 32.63
CA ALA A 78 2.19 -1.09 32.32
C ALA A 78 3.36 -0.75 31.39
N LEU A 79 3.11 0.03 30.34
CA LEU A 79 4.14 0.42 29.36
C LEU A 79 5.25 1.25 30.03
N ASP A 80 4.91 2.24 30.84
CA ASP A 80 5.88 3.09 31.56
C ASP A 80 6.80 2.25 32.48
N LYS A 81 6.32 1.14 33.04
CA LYS A 81 7.12 0.24 33.87
C LYS A 81 7.99 -0.74 33.08
N LEU A 82 7.57 -1.12 31.87
CA LEU A 82 8.17 -2.19 31.09
C LEU A 82 9.15 -1.70 30.02
N ILE A 83 8.98 -0.46 29.52
CA ILE A 83 9.68 0.01 28.33
C ILE A 83 11.21 0.01 28.46
N GLU A 84 11.74 0.24 29.67
CA GLU A 84 13.17 0.25 29.94
C GLU A 84 13.69 -1.08 30.51
N GLN A 85 12.81 -2.03 30.80
CA GLN A 85 13.24 -3.33 31.34
C GLN A 85 13.92 -4.20 30.28
N PRO A 86 14.94 -4.99 30.68
CA PRO A 86 15.61 -5.93 29.79
C PRO A 86 14.74 -7.19 29.61
N ILE A 87 13.83 -7.17 28.64
CA ILE A 87 12.97 -8.30 28.27
C ILE A 87 13.18 -8.69 26.82
N ALA A 88 12.93 -9.96 26.49
CA ALA A 88 13.19 -10.49 25.15
C ALA A 88 12.29 -9.82 24.09
N TRP A 89 11.05 -9.51 24.46
CA TRP A 89 10.09 -8.90 23.54
C TRP A 89 9.00 -8.17 24.35
N LEU A 90 8.65 -6.96 23.89
CA LEU A 90 7.56 -6.16 24.43
C LEU A 90 6.57 -5.81 23.33
N GLY A 91 5.37 -6.36 23.41
CA GLY A 91 4.28 -6.10 22.48
C GLY A 91 3.16 -5.25 23.09
N LEU A 92 2.56 -4.40 22.26
CA LEU A 92 1.40 -3.58 22.64
C LEU A 92 0.25 -3.80 21.66
N LEU A 93 -0.84 -4.37 22.14
CA LEU A 93 -2.07 -4.54 21.38
C LEU A 93 -2.90 -3.25 21.44
N ALA A 94 -2.71 -2.39 20.46
CA ALA A 94 -3.38 -1.11 20.37
C ALA A 94 -3.62 -0.68 18.93
N SER A 95 -4.57 0.24 18.70
CA SER A 95 -4.78 0.85 17.40
C SER A 95 -3.60 1.74 16.99
N ARG A 96 -3.36 1.89 15.68
CA ARG A 96 -2.30 2.77 15.15
C ARG A 96 -2.34 4.18 15.73
N ARG A 97 -3.54 4.75 15.91
CA ARG A 97 -3.73 6.08 16.51
C ARG A 97 -3.24 6.12 17.97
N LYS A 98 -3.58 5.09 18.76
CA LYS A 98 -3.18 4.98 20.18
C LYS A 98 -1.67 4.78 20.30
N VAL A 99 -1.07 3.96 19.45
CA VAL A 99 0.38 3.76 19.36
C VAL A 99 1.11 5.08 19.10
N GLN A 100 0.69 5.86 18.11
CA GLN A 100 1.31 7.15 17.82
C GLN A 100 1.25 8.12 19.01
N LEU A 101 0.15 8.11 19.76
CA LEU A 101 0.02 8.90 20.98
C LEU A 101 1.04 8.46 22.05
N PHE A 102 1.16 7.16 22.28
CA PHE A 102 2.10 6.62 23.28
C PHE A 102 3.56 6.88 22.90
N LEU A 103 3.93 6.68 21.64
CA LEU A 103 5.30 6.97 21.17
C LEU A 103 5.68 8.43 21.38
N ARG A 104 4.77 9.37 21.11
CA ARG A 104 4.99 10.79 21.39
C ARG A 104 5.19 11.04 22.89
N GLN A 105 4.34 10.49 23.73
CA GLN A 105 4.41 10.66 25.18
C GLN A 105 5.69 10.06 25.81
N LEU A 106 6.18 8.93 25.28
CA LEU A 106 7.45 8.34 25.71
C LEU A 106 8.63 9.27 25.37
N ARG A 107 8.65 9.87 24.18
CA ARG A 107 9.65 10.85 23.78
C ARG A 107 9.59 12.12 24.63
N GLU A 108 8.39 12.62 24.93
CA GLU A 108 8.19 13.78 25.81
C GLU A 108 8.67 13.51 27.25
N LYS A 109 8.67 12.26 27.70
CA LYS A 109 9.24 11.82 28.99
C LYS A 109 10.75 11.61 28.96
N GLY A 110 11.39 11.70 27.79
CA GLY A 110 12.82 11.49 27.63
C GLY A 110 13.27 10.03 27.58
N VAL A 111 12.35 9.08 27.30
CA VAL A 111 12.73 7.68 27.07
C VAL A 111 13.61 7.57 25.83
N ALA A 112 14.73 6.87 25.94
CA ALA A 112 15.70 6.72 24.87
C ALA A 112 15.10 6.01 23.65
N GLU A 113 15.45 6.46 22.43
CA GLU A 113 14.91 5.87 21.19
C GLU A 113 15.25 4.38 21.05
N GLU A 114 16.33 3.90 21.64
CA GLU A 114 16.67 2.46 21.66
C GLU A 114 15.61 1.61 22.39
N HIS A 115 15.04 2.13 23.47
CA HIS A 115 13.95 1.46 24.18
C HIS A 115 12.65 1.54 23.39
N ILE A 116 12.36 2.69 22.80
CA ILE A 116 11.17 2.89 21.96
C ILE A 116 11.21 1.98 20.73
N ALA A 117 12.38 1.79 20.11
CA ALA A 117 12.56 0.93 18.94
C ALA A 117 12.34 -0.56 19.23
N ARG A 118 12.43 -0.99 20.49
CA ARG A 118 12.17 -2.36 20.93
C ARG A 118 10.68 -2.66 21.12
N LEU A 119 9.83 -1.64 21.13
CA LEU A 119 8.38 -1.81 21.30
C LEU A 119 7.73 -2.28 20.00
N HIS A 120 7.14 -3.45 20.01
CA HIS A 120 6.33 -4.00 18.93
C HIS A 120 4.91 -3.47 19.01
N ALA A 121 4.57 -2.43 18.23
CA ALA A 121 3.28 -1.75 18.31
C ALA A 121 2.88 -1.08 16.97
N PRO A 122 1.68 -1.33 16.43
CA PRO A 122 0.71 -2.38 16.84
C PRO A 122 1.32 -3.77 16.70
N VAL A 123 1.08 -4.63 17.70
CA VAL A 123 1.62 -5.98 17.73
C VAL A 123 0.95 -6.90 16.69
N GLY A 124 1.71 -7.85 16.19
CA GLY A 124 1.27 -8.91 15.29
C GLY A 124 1.50 -8.64 13.81
N TYR A 125 1.49 -9.71 13.02
CA TYR A 125 1.56 -9.63 11.58
C TYR A 125 0.25 -9.11 10.97
N ASN A 126 0.34 -8.29 9.94
CA ASN A 126 -0.82 -7.82 9.20
C ASN A 126 -1.37 -8.92 8.27
N ILE A 127 -2.19 -9.79 8.83
CA ILE A 127 -2.86 -10.90 8.13
C ILE A 127 -4.36 -10.65 7.90
N GLY A 128 -4.84 -9.41 8.14
CA GLY A 128 -6.27 -9.09 8.06
C GLY A 128 -7.09 -9.67 9.22
N ALA A 129 -6.46 -9.91 10.39
CA ALA A 129 -7.12 -10.52 11.55
C ALA A 129 -8.26 -9.64 12.10
N GLU A 130 -9.44 -10.22 12.29
CA GLU A 130 -10.62 -9.56 12.85
C GLU A 130 -11.15 -10.26 14.11
N THR A 131 -11.05 -11.59 14.17
CA THR A 131 -11.49 -12.39 15.32
C THR A 131 -10.41 -12.52 16.40
N PRO A 132 -10.76 -12.74 17.68
CA PRO A 132 -9.79 -12.98 18.74
C PRO A 132 -8.78 -14.08 18.43
N GLN A 133 -9.21 -15.15 17.77
CA GLN A 133 -8.36 -16.29 17.39
C GLN A 133 -7.38 -15.89 16.28
N GLU A 134 -7.81 -15.15 15.27
CA GLU A 134 -6.95 -14.64 14.21
C GLU A 134 -5.91 -13.65 14.73
N ILE A 135 -6.31 -12.75 15.66
CA ILE A 135 -5.41 -11.84 16.35
C ILE A 135 -4.37 -12.62 17.15
N ALA A 136 -4.78 -13.69 17.85
CA ALA A 136 -3.86 -14.55 18.60
C ALA A 136 -2.81 -15.19 17.68
N ILE A 137 -3.21 -15.71 16.50
CA ILE A 137 -2.30 -16.26 15.51
C ILE A 137 -1.33 -15.19 15.02
N SER A 138 -1.83 -14.00 14.72
CA SER A 138 -1.01 -12.87 14.27
C SER A 138 0.08 -12.49 15.27
N VAL A 139 -0.27 -12.35 16.54
CA VAL A 139 0.63 -12.01 17.65
C VAL A 139 1.65 -13.14 17.90
N LEU A 140 1.19 -14.38 17.98
CA LEU A 140 2.06 -15.51 18.25
C LEU A 140 3.04 -15.80 17.09
N ALA A 141 2.64 -15.53 15.85
CA ALA A 141 3.55 -15.64 14.71
C ALA A 141 4.72 -14.64 14.84
N GLU A 142 4.48 -13.41 15.30
CA GLU A 142 5.53 -12.43 15.57
C GLU A 142 6.43 -12.86 16.74
N ILE A 143 5.83 -13.34 17.85
CA ILE A 143 6.58 -13.88 19.00
C ILE A 143 7.49 -15.04 18.57
N LEU A 144 6.99 -15.98 17.77
CA LEU A 144 7.76 -17.10 17.26
C LEU A 144 8.90 -16.67 16.33
N GLN A 145 8.66 -15.63 15.52
CA GLN A 145 9.70 -15.05 14.68
C GLN A 145 10.87 -14.55 15.52
N VAL A 146 10.57 -13.73 16.55
CA VAL A 146 11.60 -13.18 17.45
C VAL A 146 12.28 -14.29 18.24
N LYS A 147 11.51 -15.21 18.85
CA LYS A 147 12.02 -16.34 19.63
C LYS A 147 13.00 -17.21 18.83
N ASN A 148 12.71 -17.45 17.58
CA ASN A 148 13.52 -18.34 16.71
C ASN A 148 14.56 -17.57 15.89
N ASN A 149 14.68 -16.25 16.05
CA ASN A 149 15.51 -15.37 15.23
C ASN A 149 15.27 -15.61 13.73
N ALA A 150 14.00 -15.76 13.35
CA ALA A 150 13.61 -16.10 12.00
C ALA A 150 13.41 -14.83 11.14
N PRO A 151 13.68 -14.87 9.82
CA PRO A 151 13.49 -13.71 8.95
C PRO A 151 12.03 -13.30 8.78
N GLY A 152 11.08 -14.17 9.15
CA GLY A 152 9.65 -13.97 8.90
C GLY A 152 9.26 -14.13 7.43
N GLY A 153 7.96 -13.91 7.15
CA GLY A 153 7.41 -13.99 5.80
C GLY A 153 7.02 -15.40 5.37
N LEU A 154 6.72 -15.58 4.09
CA LEU A 154 6.32 -16.88 3.54
C LEU A 154 7.50 -17.84 3.45
N MET A 155 7.30 -19.08 3.90
CA MET A 155 8.32 -20.17 3.78
C MET A 155 8.69 -20.46 2.33
N MET A 156 7.71 -20.50 1.45
CA MET A 156 7.93 -20.35 0.01
C MET A 156 7.79 -18.87 -0.31
N LYS A 157 8.89 -18.15 -0.43
CA LYS A 157 8.89 -17.08 -1.44
C LYS A 157 8.44 -17.79 -2.70
N PRO A 158 7.37 -17.32 -3.41
CA PRO A 158 7.13 -17.82 -4.75
C PRO A 158 8.51 -17.84 -5.39
N SER A 159 8.90 -18.96 -6.01
CA SER A 159 10.18 -19.13 -6.68
C SER A 159 10.18 -18.24 -7.94
N HIS A 160 10.13 -16.96 -7.69
CA HIS A 160 10.51 -15.98 -8.67
C HIS A 160 12.04 -15.96 -8.63
N PRO A 161 12.70 -16.26 -9.74
CA PRO A 161 14.14 -16.18 -9.79
C PRO A 161 14.54 -14.86 -9.12
N SER A 162 15.44 -14.97 -8.16
CA SER A 162 16.03 -13.84 -7.43
C SER A 162 16.88 -12.99 -8.39
N GLY A 163 16.20 -12.19 -9.18
CA GLY A 163 16.71 -11.22 -10.12
C GLY A 163 15.53 -10.31 -10.42
N HIS A 164 15.52 -9.21 -9.76
CA HIS A 164 14.79 -7.99 -10.02
C HIS A 164 13.68 -8.13 -11.07
N GLN A 165 12.47 -8.49 -10.63
CA GLN A 165 11.33 -8.63 -11.54
C GLN A 165 10.97 -7.27 -12.09
N LEU A 166 11.44 -7.02 -13.29
CA LEU A 166 11.17 -5.79 -14.02
C LEU A 166 9.79 -5.90 -14.69
N VAL A 167 8.96 -4.91 -14.44
CA VAL A 167 7.72 -4.68 -15.17
C VAL A 167 7.88 -3.41 -16.00
N VAL A 168 7.61 -3.50 -17.28
CA VAL A 168 7.55 -2.35 -18.17
C VAL A 168 6.10 -1.96 -18.41
N ILE A 169 5.76 -0.70 -18.21
CA ILE A 169 4.42 -0.16 -18.44
C ILE A 169 4.47 0.74 -19.68
N ARG A 170 3.62 0.46 -20.64
CA ARG A 170 3.39 1.31 -21.81
C ARG A 170 2.38 2.40 -21.44
N GLY A 171 2.80 3.66 -21.51
CA GLY A 171 2.07 4.83 -21.02
C GLY A 171 2.48 5.22 -19.61
N ALA A 172 2.40 6.52 -19.31
CA ALA A 172 2.66 7.10 -17.99
C ALA A 172 1.56 8.07 -17.54
N GLY A 173 0.38 7.97 -18.14
CA GLY A 173 -0.81 8.73 -17.74
C GLY A 173 -1.29 8.38 -16.32
N ASP A 174 -2.38 9.01 -15.88
CA ASP A 174 -2.90 8.86 -14.52
C ASP A 174 -3.24 7.40 -14.14
N ILE A 175 -3.87 6.64 -15.04
CA ILE A 175 -4.17 5.21 -14.79
C ILE A 175 -2.88 4.38 -14.76
N ALA A 176 -1.98 4.61 -15.71
CA ALA A 176 -0.69 3.93 -15.76
C ALA A 176 0.13 4.21 -14.49
N SER A 177 0.10 5.45 -13.98
CA SER A 177 0.76 5.84 -12.73
C SER A 177 0.18 5.11 -11.52
N GLY A 178 -1.15 4.94 -11.47
CA GLY A 178 -1.79 4.14 -10.42
C GLY A 178 -1.35 2.67 -10.45
N VAL A 179 -1.21 2.08 -11.65
CA VAL A 179 -0.67 0.72 -11.82
C VAL A 179 0.79 0.67 -11.37
N ALA A 180 1.60 1.64 -11.81
CA ALA A 180 3.02 1.73 -11.45
C ALA A 180 3.24 1.81 -9.94
N LEU A 181 2.46 2.64 -9.24
CA LEU A 181 2.48 2.75 -7.78
C LEU A 181 2.16 1.42 -7.09
N ARG A 182 1.14 0.70 -7.54
CA ARG A 182 0.77 -0.59 -6.96
C ARG A 182 1.86 -1.64 -7.15
N LEU A 183 2.44 -1.73 -8.35
CA LEU A 183 3.55 -2.63 -8.64
C LEU A 183 4.82 -2.26 -7.86
N TYR A 184 5.14 -0.97 -7.78
CA TYR A 184 6.26 -0.47 -6.99
C TYR A 184 6.13 -0.83 -5.51
N HIS A 185 4.98 -0.58 -4.89
CA HIS A 185 4.72 -0.96 -3.50
C HIS A 185 4.65 -2.47 -3.27
N ALA A 186 4.37 -3.25 -4.31
CA ALA A 186 4.47 -4.71 -4.29
C ALA A 186 5.92 -5.23 -4.45
N GLY A 187 6.91 -4.34 -4.60
CA GLY A 187 8.34 -4.67 -4.67
C GLY A 187 8.86 -4.98 -6.07
N PHE A 188 8.08 -4.71 -7.13
CA PHE A 188 8.58 -4.80 -8.50
C PHE A 188 9.45 -3.60 -8.86
N LYS A 189 10.47 -3.81 -9.69
CA LYS A 189 11.10 -2.73 -10.43
C LYS A 189 10.16 -2.32 -11.58
N VAL A 190 9.87 -1.05 -11.70
CA VAL A 190 8.94 -0.53 -12.71
C VAL A 190 9.66 0.47 -13.60
N ILE A 191 9.53 0.33 -14.91
CA ILE A 191 9.94 1.33 -15.92
C ILE A 191 8.70 1.67 -16.75
N MET A 192 8.48 2.95 -17.02
CA MET A 192 7.37 3.42 -17.85
C MET A 192 7.88 3.96 -19.19
N LEU A 193 7.17 3.62 -20.25
CA LEU A 193 7.48 4.09 -21.62
C LEU A 193 6.39 5.05 -22.08
N GLU A 194 6.78 6.23 -22.54
CA GLU A 194 5.85 7.29 -22.91
C GLU A 194 6.24 7.92 -24.26
N VAL A 195 5.39 8.75 -24.80
CA VAL A 195 5.67 9.56 -25.99
C VAL A 195 6.47 10.81 -25.61
N GLU A 196 7.12 11.44 -26.59
CA GLU A 196 7.89 12.68 -26.40
C GLU A 196 7.01 13.85 -25.89
N LYS A 197 5.75 13.88 -26.29
CA LYS A 197 4.78 14.93 -25.92
C LYS A 197 3.52 14.29 -25.33
N PRO A 198 3.54 13.89 -24.07
CA PRO A 198 2.37 13.34 -23.40
C PRO A 198 1.16 14.28 -23.42
N THR A 199 -0.03 13.71 -23.61
CA THR A 199 -1.28 14.47 -23.66
C THR A 199 -2.16 14.21 -22.44
N VAL A 200 -1.55 14.13 -21.27
CA VAL A 200 -2.24 13.78 -20.02
C VAL A 200 -3.01 14.97 -19.46
N ILE A 201 -4.30 14.80 -19.21
CA ILE A 201 -5.16 15.85 -18.64
C ILE A 201 -4.92 15.99 -17.13
N ARG A 202 -4.79 14.86 -16.40
CA ARG A 202 -4.56 14.86 -14.95
C ARG A 202 -3.07 14.83 -14.62
N CYS A 203 -2.35 15.88 -15.06
CA CYS A 203 -0.90 15.95 -14.96
C CYS A 203 -0.37 15.88 -13.51
N THR A 204 -1.14 16.35 -12.51
CA THR A 204 -0.74 16.33 -11.09
C THR A 204 -0.66 14.93 -10.47
N VAL A 205 -1.21 13.90 -11.12
CA VAL A 205 -1.20 12.51 -10.67
C VAL A 205 -0.68 11.55 -11.73
N ALA A 206 0.10 12.07 -12.67
CA ALA A 206 0.61 11.32 -13.81
C ALA A 206 2.12 11.43 -13.93
N PHE A 207 2.81 10.31 -13.91
CA PHE A 207 4.26 10.26 -14.07
C PHE A 207 4.74 10.72 -15.46
N ALA A 208 3.85 10.77 -16.44
CA ALA A 208 4.14 11.37 -17.76
C ALA A 208 4.66 12.81 -17.67
N GLN A 209 4.31 13.54 -16.60
CA GLN A 209 4.82 14.89 -16.38
C GLN A 209 6.34 14.93 -16.24
N ALA A 210 6.98 13.84 -15.83
CA ALA A 210 8.45 13.74 -15.77
C ALA A 210 9.12 13.90 -17.14
N VAL A 211 8.40 13.66 -18.25
CA VAL A 211 8.93 13.89 -19.60
C VAL A 211 9.20 15.38 -19.84
N PHE A 212 8.39 16.28 -19.26
CA PHE A 212 8.52 17.72 -19.39
C PHE A 212 9.43 18.33 -18.32
N ASP A 213 9.28 17.88 -17.07
CA ASP A 213 9.88 18.53 -15.89
C ASP A 213 11.14 17.79 -15.38
N GLY A 214 11.48 16.65 -15.99
CA GLY A 214 12.60 15.79 -15.57
C GLY A 214 12.23 14.83 -14.45
N GLU A 215 11.32 15.22 -13.54
CA GLU A 215 10.80 14.36 -12.48
C GLU A 215 9.36 14.72 -12.12
N MET A 216 8.65 13.74 -11.53
CA MET A 216 7.29 13.89 -11.01
C MET A 216 7.09 13.01 -9.78
N THR A 217 6.51 13.58 -8.72
CA THR A 217 6.20 12.82 -7.50
C THR A 217 4.69 12.66 -7.32
N VAL A 218 4.24 11.42 -7.15
CA VAL A 218 2.85 11.07 -6.88
C VAL A 218 2.81 10.15 -5.67
N GLU A 219 2.00 10.46 -4.67
CA GLU A 219 1.85 9.69 -3.42
C GLU A 219 3.18 9.32 -2.75
N GLY A 220 4.16 10.23 -2.79
CA GLY A 220 5.48 10.04 -2.17
C GLY A 220 6.47 9.21 -2.98
N VAL A 221 6.08 8.68 -4.14
CA VAL A 221 6.96 7.99 -5.09
C VAL A 221 7.35 8.94 -6.20
N THR A 222 8.65 9.01 -6.52
CA THR A 222 9.18 9.90 -7.55
C THR A 222 9.53 9.11 -8.81
N ALA A 223 8.97 9.55 -9.92
CA ALA A 223 9.40 9.14 -11.25
C ALA A 223 10.44 10.13 -11.82
N ARG A 224 11.40 9.64 -12.61
CA ARG A 224 12.44 10.45 -13.26
C ARG A 224 12.58 10.09 -14.72
N LEU A 225 12.77 11.12 -15.54
CA LEU A 225 13.12 10.92 -16.94
C LEU A 225 14.48 10.23 -17.04
N ALA A 226 14.54 9.16 -17.85
CA ALA A 226 15.76 8.44 -18.17
C ALA A 226 15.98 8.44 -19.69
N THR A 227 17.24 8.61 -20.11
CA THR A 227 17.63 8.73 -21.51
C THR A 227 18.20 7.43 -22.08
N SER A 228 18.46 6.44 -21.21
CA SER A 228 18.96 5.12 -21.61
C SER A 228 18.45 4.03 -20.67
N SER A 229 18.42 2.78 -21.15
CA SER A 229 18.09 1.59 -20.36
C SER A 229 19.04 1.41 -19.16
N ALA A 230 20.32 1.68 -19.35
CA ALA A 230 21.31 1.61 -18.26
C ALA A 230 21.05 2.65 -17.17
N GLU A 231 20.64 3.86 -17.51
CA GLU A 231 20.24 4.89 -16.56
C GLU A 231 18.93 4.49 -15.87
N ALA A 232 17.94 3.99 -16.60
CA ALA A 232 16.68 3.53 -16.06
C ALA A 232 16.90 2.43 -15.02
N MET A 233 17.73 1.45 -15.31
CA MET A 233 18.04 0.38 -14.33
C MET A 233 18.70 0.93 -13.06
N LYS A 234 19.64 1.87 -13.16
CA LYS A 234 20.25 2.53 -11.99
C LYS A 234 19.22 3.32 -11.17
N LEU A 235 18.27 3.99 -11.82
CA LEU A 235 17.20 4.70 -11.12
C LEU A 235 16.28 3.75 -10.37
N THR A 236 15.93 2.57 -10.93
CA THR A 236 15.15 1.58 -10.19
C THR A 236 15.87 1.06 -8.94
N GLU A 237 17.19 0.90 -8.99
CA GLU A 237 18.00 0.49 -7.82
C GLU A 237 18.02 1.54 -6.71
N ARG A 238 17.84 2.80 -7.07
CA ARG A 238 17.76 3.93 -6.15
C ARG A 238 16.35 4.21 -5.64
N GLY A 239 15.36 3.39 -6.02
CA GLY A 239 13.97 3.51 -5.58
C GLY A 239 13.14 4.54 -6.37
N PHE A 240 13.57 4.93 -7.57
CA PHE A 240 12.77 5.76 -8.48
C PHE A 240 12.03 4.92 -9.50
N ILE A 241 10.97 5.47 -10.09
CA ILE A 241 10.31 4.92 -11.28
C ILE A 241 10.84 5.66 -12.53
N PRO A 242 11.67 5.05 -13.37
CA PRO A 242 12.10 5.68 -14.62
C PRO A 242 10.95 5.86 -15.60
N VAL A 243 10.87 7.02 -16.24
CA VAL A 243 10.05 7.28 -17.42
C VAL A 243 10.98 7.47 -18.60
N MET A 244 10.73 6.75 -19.70
CA MET A 244 11.56 6.82 -20.91
C MET A 244 10.68 7.18 -22.11
N VAL A 245 11.25 7.94 -23.04
CA VAL A 245 10.59 8.24 -24.32
C VAL A 245 10.89 7.10 -25.30
N ASP A 246 10.00 6.12 -25.35
CA ASP A 246 10.05 4.98 -26.27
C ASP A 246 8.62 4.46 -26.57
N PRO A 247 7.87 5.16 -27.43
CA PRO A 247 6.48 4.78 -27.77
C PRO A 247 6.38 3.45 -28.50
N THR A 248 7.45 3.01 -29.13
CA THR A 248 7.50 1.77 -29.92
C THR A 248 7.96 0.55 -29.13
N CYS A 249 8.37 0.73 -27.89
CA CYS A 249 8.92 -0.33 -27.04
C CYS A 249 10.19 -0.96 -27.63
N SER A 250 11.03 -0.17 -28.28
CA SER A 250 12.27 -0.63 -28.90
C SER A 250 13.30 -1.16 -27.89
N LEU A 251 13.19 -0.75 -26.64
CA LEU A 251 14.09 -1.12 -25.55
C LEU A 251 13.73 -2.44 -24.86
N LEU A 252 12.64 -3.11 -25.22
CA LEU A 252 12.21 -4.35 -24.54
C LEU A 252 13.23 -5.48 -24.67
N ASP A 253 13.89 -5.62 -25.81
CA ASP A 253 14.91 -6.65 -26.04
C ASP A 253 16.14 -6.47 -25.13
N GLU A 254 16.47 -5.23 -24.79
CA GLU A 254 17.54 -4.89 -23.86
C GLU A 254 17.09 -5.04 -22.41
N LEU A 255 15.91 -4.53 -22.07
CA LEU A 255 15.35 -4.54 -20.71
C LEU A 255 14.92 -5.93 -20.24
N LYS A 256 14.46 -6.79 -21.14
CA LYS A 256 13.99 -8.16 -20.88
C LYS A 256 13.04 -8.25 -19.68
N PRO A 257 11.92 -7.50 -19.70
CA PRO A 257 11.00 -7.48 -18.56
C PRO A 257 10.30 -8.84 -18.37
N LEU A 258 9.93 -9.14 -17.12
CA LEU A 258 9.05 -10.27 -16.82
C LEU A 258 7.64 -10.02 -17.36
N CYS A 259 7.19 -8.76 -17.28
CA CYS A 259 5.83 -8.38 -17.67
C CYS A 259 5.84 -7.05 -18.41
N VAL A 260 5.00 -6.98 -19.43
CA VAL A 260 4.62 -5.72 -20.11
C VAL A 260 3.15 -5.44 -19.77
N VAL A 261 2.86 -4.23 -19.33
CA VAL A 261 1.48 -3.76 -19.08
C VAL A 261 1.17 -2.61 -20.03
N ASP A 262 0.26 -2.79 -20.97
CA ASP A 262 -0.25 -1.68 -21.78
C ASP A 262 -1.32 -0.91 -20.99
N ALA A 263 -0.97 0.29 -20.59
CA ALA A 263 -1.83 1.22 -19.85
C ALA A 263 -1.95 2.58 -20.57
N ILE A 264 -1.76 2.60 -21.89
CA ILE A 264 -1.89 3.80 -22.73
C ILE A 264 -3.35 4.27 -22.74
N LEU A 265 -4.31 3.35 -22.68
CA LEU A 265 -5.78 3.61 -22.75
C LEU A 265 -6.21 4.33 -24.04
N ALA A 266 -5.55 4.04 -25.15
CA ALA A 266 -5.85 4.59 -26.47
C ALA A 266 -7.19 4.12 -27.07
N LYS A 267 -7.87 3.17 -26.42
CA LYS A 267 -9.11 2.51 -26.90
C LYS A 267 -8.93 1.70 -28.20
N GLN A 268 -7.71 1.48 -28.56
CA GLN A 268 -7.27 0.66 -29.69
C GLN A 268 -5.87 0.13 -29.37
N ASN A 269 -5.52 -1.02 -29.97
CA ASN A 269 -4.18 -1.57 -29.84
C ASN A 269 -3.17 -0.76 -30.67
N LEU A 270 -2.18 -0.16 -30.02
CA LEU A 270 -1.08 0.58 -30.64
C LEU A 270 0.19 -0.28 -30.74
N GLY A 271 0.03 -1.54 -31.10
CA GLY A 271 1.14 -2.46 -31.39
C GLY A 271 1.56 -3.34 -30.22
N THR A 272 0.73 -3.51 -29.20
CA THR A 272 0.97 -4.49 -28.13
C THR A 272 0.72 -5.90 -28.63
N ARG A 273 1.65 -6.81 -28.38
CA ARG A 273 1.60 -8.20 -28.74
C ARG A 273 1.90 -9.10 -27.52
N ALA A 274 1.33 -10.28 -27.50
CA ALA A 274 1.49 -11.25 -26.40
C ALA A 274 2.97 -11.68 -26.21
N ASP A 275 3.78 -11.64 -27.27
CA ASP A 275 5.18 -12.07 -27.27
C ASP A 275 6.18 -10.99 -26.78
N MET A 276 5.71 -9.80 -26.36
CA MET A 276 6.57 -8.72 -25.88
C MET A 276 7.26 -9.04 -24.55
N ALA A 277 6.68 -9.93 -23.75
CA ALA A 277 7.25 -10.43 -22.49
C ALA A 277 6.63 -11.79 -22.13
N PRO A 278 7.21 -12.55 -21.19
CA PRO A 278 6.58 -13.77 -20.66
C PRO A 278 5.14 -13.56 -20.18
N VAL A 279 4.82 -12.37 -19.70
CA VAL A 279 3.45 -11.94 -19.35
C VAL A 279 3.17 -10.60 -20.01
N THR A 280 2.11 -10.51 -20.79
CA THR A 280 1.63 -9.24 -21.37
C THR A 280 0.19 -9.01 -20.96
N ILE A 281 -0.09 -7.86 -20.36
CA ILE A 281 -1.40 -7.46 -19.84
C ILE A 281 -1.79 -6.14 -20.51
N ALA A 282 -3.06 -5.96 -20.84
CA ALA A 282 -3.56 -4.71 -21.39
C ALA A 282 -4.75 -4.18 -20.58
N LEU A 283 -4.89 -2.86 -20.49
CA LEU A 283 -5.96 -2.20 -19.76
C LEU A 283 -7.01 -1.63 -20.72
N GLY A 284 -8.27 -1.98 -20.49
CA GLY A 284 -9.41 -1.44 -21.20
C GLY A 284 -9.64 -2.00 -22.61
N PRO A 285 -10.51 -1.34 -23.40
CA PRO A 285 -10.89 -1.79 -24.71
C PRO A 285 -9.79 -1.60 -25.76
N GLY A 286 -9.89 -2.36 -26.82
CA GLY A 286 -8.97 -2.36 -27.97
C GLY A 286 -8.05 -3.57 -28.02
N PHE A 287 -8.14 -4.49 -27.04
CA PHE A 287 -7.33 -5.70 -26.95
C PHE A 287 -8.20 -6.94 -26.82
N THR A 288 -7.72 -8.04 -27.34
CA THR A 288 -8.31 -9.38 -27.19
C THR A 288 -7.37 -10.26 -26.39
N ALA A 289 -7.78 -10.67 -25.19
CA ALA A 289 -7.03 -11.61 -24.38
C ALA A 289 -6.93 -12.98 -25.07
N GLY A 290 -5.74 -13.59 -25.02
CA GLY A 290 -5.42 -14.82 -25.76
C GLY A 290 -4.94 -14.59 -27.19
N LYS A 291 -5.00 -13.33 -27.69
CA LYS A 291 -4.51 -12.96 -29.03
C LYS A 291 -3.46 -11.84 -28.96
N ASP A 292 -3.86 -10.67 -28.46
CA ASP A 292 -3.01 -9.49 -28.39
C ASP A 292 -2.17 -9.45 -27.11
N CYS A 293 -2.70 -10.06 -26.05
CA CYS A 293 -2.09 -10.13 -24.72
C CYS A 293 -2.60 -11.37 -23.97
N HIS A 294 -1.98 -11.69 -22.83
CA HIS A 294 -2.36 -12.82 -21.99
C HIS A 294 -3.62 -12.54 -21.17
N ALA A 295 -3.82 -11.29 -20.77
CA ALA A 295 -5.00 -10.86 -20.03
C ALA A 295 -5.36 -9.41 -20.33
N VAL A 296 -6.65 -9.09 -20.24
CA VAL A 296 -7.18 -7.72 -20.32
C VAL A 296 -7.82 -7.37 -18.99
N ILE A 297 -7.59 -6.16 -18.50
CA ILE A 297 -8.23 -5.64 -17.29
C ILE A 297 -9.36 -4.69 -17.69
N GLU A 298 -10.57 -4.94 -17.19
CA GLU A 298 -11.71 -4.06 -17.42
C GLU A 298 -11.53 -2.70 -16.76
N THR A 299 -11.70 -1.62 -17.53
CA THR A 299 -11.55 -0.24 -17.05
C THR A 299 -12.85 0.56 -17.11
N ASN A 300 -13.93 0.01 -17.65
CA ASN A 300 -15.20 0.69 -17.66
C ASN A 300 -15.75 0.80 -16.24
N ARG A 301 -16.24 1.99 -15.87
CA ARG A 301 -16.86 2.22 -14.56
C ARG A 301 -18.15 1.43 -14.45
N GLY A 302 -18.25 0.61 -13.43
CA GLY A 302 -19.42 -0.24 -13.21
C GLY A 302 -19.07 -1.49 -12.41
N HIS A 303 -19.95 -2.45 -12.48
CA HIS A 303 -19.86 -3.69 -11.69
C HIS A 303 -18.61 -4.53 -11.99
N TRP A 304 -18.09 -4.45 -13.21
CA TRP A 304 -16.98 -5.26 -13.69
C TRP A 304 -15.61 -4.54 -13.66
N LEU A 305 -15.56 -3.31 -13.14
CA LEU A 305 -14.31 -2.56 -13.06
C LEU A 305 -13.22 -3.36 -12.32
N GLY A 306 -12.06 -3.53 -12.99
CA GLY A 306 -10.93 -4.28 -12.45
C GLY A 306 -11.00 -5.79 -12.69
N GLN A 307 -12.05 -6.30 -13.33
CA GLN A 307 -12.13 -7.72 -13.71
C GLN A 307 -10.98 -8.11 -14.62
N VAL A 308 -10.36 -9.26 -14.33
CA VAL A 308 -9.33 -9.86 -15.19
C VAL A 308 -10.01 -10.77 -16.20
N ILE A 309 -9.80 -10.51 -17.49
CA ILE A 309 -10.35 -11.22 -18.63
C ILE A 309 -9.21 -12.01 -19.28
N TYR A 310 -9.30 -13.34 -19.27
CA TYR A 310 -8.32 -14.23 -19.88
C TYR A 310 -8.69 -14.68 -21.29
N SER A 311 -9.93 -14.44 -21.72
CA SER A 311 -10.43 -14.73 -23.06
C SER A 311 -11.50 -13.71 -23.44
N GLY A 312 -11.36 -13.07 -24.59
CA GLY A 312 -12.26 -12.01 -25.06
C GLY A 312 -11.74 -10.59 -24.82
N CYS A 313 -12.62 -9.62 -24.77
CA CYS A 313 -12.32 -8.19 -24.74
C CYS A 313 -12.97 -7.50 -23.54
N ALA A 314 -12.41 -6.37 -23.10
CA ALA A 314 -13.11 -5.44 -22.22
C ALA A 314 -14.29 -4.77 -22.94
N GLN A 315 -15.18 -4.14 -22.17
CA GLN A 315 -16.34 -3.44 -22.71
C GLN A 315 -15.90 -2.32 -23.67
N GLU A 316 -16.63 -2.19 -24.76
CA GLU A 316 -16.35 -1.17 -25.77
C GLU A 316 -16.44 0.25 -25.19
N ASN A 317 -15.62 1.15 -25.74
CA ASN A 317 -15.66 2.55 -25.37
C ASN A 317 -16.93 3.22 -25.92
N THR A 318 -17.74 3.76 -25.04
CA THR A 318 -18.98 4.48 -25.44
C THR A 318 -18.70 5.86 -26.05
N GLY A 319 -17.48 6.41 -25.90
CA GLY A 319 -17.16 7.77 -26.31
C GLY A 319 -17.84 8.86 -25.48
N VAL A 320 -18.71 8.48 -24.54
CA VAL A 320 -19.45 9.42 -23.69
C VAL A 320 -18.70 9.57 -22.35
N PRO A 321 -18.33 10.81 -21.96
CA PRO A 321 -17.70 11.07 -20.66
C PRO A 321 -18.61 10.63 -19.51
N GLY A 322 -18.01 10.06 -18.46
CA GLY A 322 -18.78 9.66 -17.26
C GLY A 322 -19.60 10.81 -16.68
N ASN A 323 -20.76 10.50 -16.12
CA ASN A 323 -21.61 11.49 -15.45
C ASN A 323 -20.98 11.95 -14.13
N ILE A 324 -20.81 13.26 -13.95
CA ILE A 324 -20.42 13.89 -12.69
C ILE A 324 -21.45 14.98 -12.39
N MET A 325 -22.18 14.84 -11.29
CA MET A 325 -23.24 15.78 -10.84
C MET A 325 -24.26 16.11 -11.93
N GLY A 326 -24.64 15.13 -12.77
CA GLY A 326 -25.59 15.32 -13.86
C GLY A 326 -24.98 15.79 -15.18
N HIS A 327 -23.70 16.12 -15.20
CA HIS A 327 -23.01 16.62 -16.39
C HIS A 327 -22.11 15.55 -17.04
N THR A 328 -22.19 15.40 -18.35
CA THR A 328 -21.40 14.49 -19.17
C THR A 328 -20.50 15.27 -20.13
N THR A 329 -20.96 15.49 -21.36
CA THR A 329 -20.21 16.18 -22.42
C THR A 329 -19.99 17.66 -22.15
N ARG A 330 -20.91 18.35 -21.49
CA ARG A 330 -20.80 19.80 -21.19
C ARG A 330 -19.58 20.17 -20.34
N ARG A 331 -19.10 19.27 -19.48
CA ARG A 331 -17.91 19.49 -18.63
C ARG A 331 -16.57 19.27 -19.36
N VAL A 332 -16.60 18.79 -20.59
CA VAL A 332 -15.39 18.52 -21.37
C VAL A 332 -15.09 19.68 -22.29
N ILE A 333 -13.98 20.36 -22.04
CA ILE A 333 -13.49 21.45 -22.86
C ILE A 333 -12.66 20.83 -24.01
N ARG A 334 -12.94 21.24 -25.24
CA ARG A 334 -12.21 20.82 -26.42
C ARG A 334 -11.47 22.01 -27.02
N ALA A 335 -10.27 21.73 -27.56
CA ALA A 335 -9.52 22.75 -28.28
C ALA A 335 -10.30 23.22 -29.52
N PRO A 336 -10.55 24.53 -29.69
CA PRO A 336 -11.26 25.08 -30.84
C PRO A 336 -10.42 25.06 -32.09
N ALA A 337 -9.08 25.03 -31.98
CA ALA A 337 -8.13 25.05 -33.05
C ALA A 337 -6.86 24.28 -32.72
N ALA A 338 -6.05 23.97 -33.71
CA ALA A 338 -4.69 23.47 -33.50
C ALA A 338 -3.77 24.61 -33.04
N GLY A 339 -2.89 24.32 -32.07
CA GLY A 339 -1.98 25.31 -31.52
C GLY A 339 -1.46 24.97 -30.13
N ILE A 340 -0.68 25.89 -29.57
CA ILE A 340 -0.16 25.78 -28.21
C ILE A 340 -1.15 26.47 -27.27
N MET A 341 -1.65 25.70 -26.29
CA MET A 341 -2.52 26.21 -25.20
C MET A 341 -1.68 27.02 -24.20
N ARG A 342 -2.19 28.19 -23.84
CA ARG A 342 -1.67 28.99 -22.73
C ARG A 342 -2.77 29.16 -21.71
N SER A 343 -2.57 28.56 -20.52
CA SER A 343 -3.51 28.69 -19.41
C SER A 343 -3.27 29.99 -18.66
N ASN A 344 -4.34 30.67 -18.24
CA ASN A 344 -4.31 31.82 -17.32
C ASN A 344 -4.85 31.46 -15.93
N VAL A 345 -5.19 30.19 -15.69
CA VAL A 345 -5.59 29.64 -14.42
C VAL A 345 -4.74 28.42 -14.08
N LYS A 346 -4.67 28.07 -12.81
CA LYS A 346 -3.97 26.88 -12.33
C LYS A 346 -4.95 25.78 -11.99
N LEU A 347 -4.46 24.54 -11.94
CA LEU A 347 -5.24 23.42 -11.44
C LEU A 347 -5.62 23.67 -9.97
N GLY A 348 -6.92 23.54 -9.67
CA GLY A 348 -7.49 23.84 -8.35
C GLY A 348 -8.08 25.25 -8.20
N ASP A 349 -7.86 26.14 -9.15
CA ASP A 349 -8.51 27.47 -9.13
C ASP A 349 -10.03 27.34 -9.32
N LEU A 350 -10.77 28.17 -8.59
CA LEU A 350 -12.22 28.31 -8.75
C LEU A 350 -12.50 29.26 -9.90
N VAL A 351 -13.31 28.82 -10.85
CA VAL A 351 -13.73 29.59 -12.01
C VAL A 351 -15.25 29.62 -12.10
N LYS A 352 -15.81 30.66 -12.76
CA LYS A 352 -17.24 30.78 -13.05
C LYS A 352 -17.51 30.44 -14.49
N GLU A 353 -18.74 30.03 -14.81
CA GLU A 353 -19.18 29.85 -16.19
C GLU A 353 -18.89 31.11 -17.02
N GLY A 354 -18.24 30.93 -18.16
CA GLY A 354 -17.83 31.99 -19.07
C GLY A 354 -16.49 32.64 -18.80
N ASP A 355 -15.83 32.38 -17.68
CA ASP A 355 -14.47 32.88 -17.41
C ASP A 355 -13.49 32.33 -18.45
N VAL A 356 -12.59 33.20 -18.94
CA VAL A 356 -11.53 32.78 -19.86
C VAL A 356 -10.45 32.06 -19.06
N ILE A 357 -10.29 30.76 -19.30
CA ILE A 357 -9.37 29.89 -18.57
C ILE A 357 -8.09 29.58 -19.36
N ALA A 358 -8.13 29.70 -20.67
CA ALA A 358 -6.96 29.47 -21.51
C ALA A 358 -7.14 30.13 -22.88
N TRP A 359 -6.06 30.09 -23.67
CA TRP A 359 -5.99 30.58 -25.05
C TRP A 359 -5.29 29.58 -25.95
N ILE A 360 -5.74 29.43 -27.19
CA ILE A 360 -4.99 28.76 -28.26
C ILE A 360 -4.89 29.74 -29.42
N GLY A 361 -3.70 30.31 -29.63
CA GLY A 361 -3.53 31.48 -30.54
C GLY A 361 -4.40 32.65 -30.08
N GLU A 362 -5.35 33.08 -30.90
CA GLU A 362 -6.31 34.15 -30.60
C GLU A 362 -7.65 33.62 -30.08
N HIS A 363 -7.82 32.30 -30.00
CA HIS A 363 -9.06 31.67 -29.55
C HIS A 363 -9.14 31.57 -28.03
N GLU A 364 -10.15 32.21 -27.44
CA GLU A 364 -10.47 32.08 -26.03
C GLU A 364 -11.07 30.71 -25.73
N ILE A 365 -10.63 30.11 -24.64
CA ILE A 365 -11.23 28.91 -24.06
C ILE A 365 -11.91 29.34 -22.74
N LYS A 366 -13.23 29.14 -22.65
CA LYS A 366 -14.06 29.55 -21.51
C LYS A 366 -14.48 28.37 -20.67
N ALA A 367 -14.66 28.61 -19.37
CA ALA A 367 -15.21 27.64 -18.44
C ALA A 367 -16.66 27.31 -18.84
N PRO A 368 -17.03 26.02 -18.98
CA PRO A 368 -18.33 25.63 -19.49
C PRO A 368 -19.44 25.61 -18.43
N LEU A 369 -19.08 25.63 -17.15
CA LEU A 369 -19.97 25.54 -15.97
C LEU A 369 -19.40 26.32 -14.80
#